data_003e12846b3e1a42d4c38edccd57ea40
#
_entry.id   003e12846b3e1a42d4c38edccd57ea40
#
_cell.length_a   1.000
_cell.length_b   1.000
_cell.length_c   1.000
_cell.angle_alpha   90.00
_cell.angle_beta   90.00
_cell.angle_gamma   90.00
#
_symmetry.space_group_name_H-M   'P 1'
#
loop_
_entity.id
_entity.type
_entity.pdbx_description
1 polymer ?
#
loop_
_entity_poly.entity_id
_entity_poly.type
_entity_poly.pdbx_seq_one_letter_code
_entity_poly.pdbx_strand_id
1 'polypeptide(L)'
;NLPFKCIQSNFLSAPPNVHSQNVYISGDNIDGLKHLLKSYAKKVKCIYIDPPYNTGSDGFVYKDSYNFTAEELSDKLSISEEQAARILDLTKRGSASHSAWLMFIYPRLLLARDLLCDDGAIFISIDDNEQANLKLICDDIFGEENCMGCICRSTGQTTGQDSGGLGSSFDYAFVYGRKPDLDIEGLPLTDHDLKRFNNEDSFGKYAYDQLRKTGSNDRREDRPNMYYAIKDPDGNDVYPTATAGYDSCWRVEEKTYKKLVEDGYILWKKTTRNGEEVWWPYVKYYLEGRSKRPSPLWTELDGNKKATREVRELFD
;
A
#
# COMPACT_ATOMS: atom_id res chain seq x y z
N ASN A 1 27.21 -14.45 -27.63
CA ASN A 1 25.96 -15.21 -27.62
C ASN A 1 25.09 -14.61 -26.55
N LEU A 2 24.12 -13.79 -26.95
CA LEU A 2 23.09 -13.26 -26.06
C LEU A 2 22.09 -14.39 -25.79
N PRO A 3 21.92 -14.85 -24.53
CA PRO A 3 20.96 -15.90 -24.20
C PRO A 3 19.50 -15.44 -24.26
N PHE A 4 19.24 -14.18 -24.64
CA PHE A 4 17.90 -13.61 -24.70
C PHE A 4 17.49 -13.27 -26.10
N LYS A 5 16.28 -13.70 -26.47
CA LYS A 5 15.51 -13.07 -27.54
C LYS A 5 14.70 -11.93 -26.90
N CYS A 6 15.11 -10.70 -27.15
CA CYS A 6 14.20 -9.57 -26.99
C CYS A 6 13.14 -9.73 -28.08
N ILE A 7 11.95 -10.14 -27.74
CA ILE A 7 10.82 -10.23 -28.65
C ILE A 7 10.05 -8.94 -28.46
N GLN A 8 10.24 -7.98 -29.36
CA GLN A 8 9.27 -6.91 -29.52
C GLN A 8 7.91 -7.57 -29.74
N SER A 9 6.88 -7.14 -29.00
CA SER A 9 5.55 -7.75 -28.95
C SER A 9 4.86 -7.76 -30.32
N ASN A 10 5.21 -8.74 -31.15
CA ASN A 10 4.54 -9.07 -32.40
C ASN A 10 3.69 -10.33 -32.24
N PHE A 11 3.34 -10.70 -31.01
CA PHE A 11 2.50 -11.85 -30.75
C PHE A 11 1.06 -11.42 -30.58
N LEU A 12 0.34 -11.73 -31.54
CA LEU A 12 -1.09 -11.90 -31.73
C LEU A 12 -1.46 -11.26 -33.06
N SER A 13 -2.32 -11.86 -33.82
CA SER A 13 -2.85 -11.55 -35.14
C SER A 13 -3.35 -10.12 -35.41
N ALA A 14 -3.00 -9.16 -34.55
CA ALA A 14 -3.15 -7.73 -34.82
C ALA A 14 -1.93 -7.20 -35.54
N PRO A 15 -2.08 -6.23 -36.43
CA PRO A 15 -0.96 -5.59 -37.12
C PRO A 15 0.06 -5.12 -36.05
N PRO A 16 1.38 -5.30 -36.29
CA PRO A 16 2.39 -4.95 -35.32
C PRO A 16 2.19 -3.48 -34.91
N ASN A 17 2.01 -3.24 -33.62
CA ASN A 17 1.96 -1.89 -33.10
C ASN A 17 3.38 -1.31 -33.11
N VAL A 18 3.80 -0.85 -34.29
CA VAL A 18 5.14 -0.32 -34.57
C VAL A 18 5.52 0.88 -33.69
N HIS A 19 4.56 1.44 -32.96
CA HIS A 19 4.76 2.56 -32.04
C HIS A 19 4.80 2.11 -30.56
N SER A 20 4.58 0.82 -30.26
CA SER A 20 4.64 0.35 -28.90
C SER A 20 6.07 0.40 -28.35
N GLN A 21 6.24 1.02 -27.19
CA GLN A 21 7.50 1.01 -26.43
C GLN A 21 7.53 -0.14 -25.40
N ASN A 22 6.49 -0.97 -25.36
CA ASN A 22 6.45 -2.13 -24.47
C ASN A 22 7.39 -3.21 -24.97
N VAL A 23 8.08 -3.86 -24.02
CA VAL A 23 9.06 -4.93 -24.31
C VAL A 23 8.68 -6.17 -23.53
N TYR A 24 8.63 -7.31 -24.19
CA TYR A 24 8.53 -8.62 -23.57
C TYR A 24 9.89 -9.30 -23.61
N ILE A 25 10.37 -9.77 -22.44
CA ILE A 25 11.65 -10.45 -22.30
C ILE A 25 11.39 -11.90 -21.87
N SER A 26 11.84 -12.86 -22.67
CA SER A 26 11.74 -14.28 -22.38
C SER A 26 13.13 -14.87 -22.07
N GLY A 27 13.25 -15.62 -20.96
CA GLY A 27 14.47 -16.25 -20.51
C GLY A 27 14.50 -16.43 -19.00
N ASP A 28 15.65 -16.80 -18.44
CA ASP A 28 15.85 -16.82 -16.98
C ASP A 28 15.76 -15.39 -16.44
N ASN A 29 14.94 -15.20 -15.41
CA ASN A 29 14.64 -13.85 -14.91
C ASN A 29 15.82 -13.20 -14.16
N ILE A 30 16.74 -13.95 -13.54
CA ILE A 30 17.98 -13.38 -12.97
C ILE A 30 18.82 -12.75 -14.08
N ASP A 31 19.01 -13.49 -15.17
CA ASP A 31 19.77 -12.98 -16.29
C ASP A 31 19.08 -11.79 -16.95
N GLY A 32 17.75 -11.85 -17.10
CA GLY A 32 16.93 -10.74 -17.59
C GLY A 32 17.09 -9.47 -16.74
N LEU A 33 16.99 -9.58 -15.41
CA LEU A 33 17.18 -8.48 -14.48
C LEU A 33 18.59 -7.88 -14.56
N LYS A 34 19.64 -8.72 -14.66
CA LYS A 34 21.03 -8.27 -14.86
C LYS A 34 21.22 -7.49 -16.16
N HIS A 35 20.56 -7.92 -17.24
CA HIS A 35 20.59 -7.17 -18.49
C HIS A 35 19.87 -5.82 -18.38
N LEU A 36 18.72 -5.79 -17.71
CA LEU A 36 17.98 -4.56 -17.48
C LEU A 36 18.78 -3.55 -16.67
N LEU A 37 19.54 -3.97 -15.68
CA LEU A 37 20.37 -3.08 -14.85
C LEU A 37 21.34 -2.22 -15.67
N LYS A 38 21.85 -2.73 -16.81
CA LYS A 38 22.78 -1.98 -17.65
C LYS A 38 22.18 -0.69 -18.24
N SER A 39 20.86 -0.66 -18.45
CA SER A 39 20.16 0.46 -19.10
C SER A 39 19.06 1.08 -18.25
N TYR A 40 18.54 0.34 -17.28
CA TYR A 40 17.35 0.72 -16.47
C TYR A 40 17.64 0.83 -14.98
N ALA A 41 18.90 0.74 -14.52
CA ALA A 41 19.24 0.98 -13.11
C ALA A 41 18.67 2.33 -12.66
N LYS A 42 17.95 2.35 -11.53
CA LYS A 42 17.30 3.52 -10.92
C LYS A 42 16.31 4.27 -11.86
N LYS A 43 15.69 3.57 -12.80
CA LYS A 43 14.73 4.18 -13.75
C LYS A 43 13.33 3.58 -13.69
N VAL A 44 13.15 2.44 -13.04
CA VAL A 44 11.85 1.77 -12.99
C VAL A 44 11.00 2.40 -11.89
N LYS A 45 9.83 2.90 -12.24
CA LYS A 45 8.89 3.55 -11.31
C LYS A 45 8.08 2.55 -10.49
N CYS A 46 7.65 1.46 -11.12
CA CYS A 46 6.81 0.46 -10.49
C CYS A 46 7.23 -0.93 -10.92
N ILE A 47 7.38 -1.83 -9.95
CA ILE A 47 7.60 -3.25 -10.18
C ILE A 47 6.43 -3.99 -9.53
N TYR A 48 5.78 -4.89 -10.28
CA TYR A 48 4.82 -5.84 -9.74
C TYR A 48 5.29 -7.25 -10.02
N ILE A 49 5.33 -8.10 -8.99
CA ILE A 49 5.67 -9.51 -9.12
C ILE A 49 4.65 -10.39 -8.40
N ASP A 50 4.44 -11.55 -8.99
CA ASP A 50 3.61 -12.63 -8.48
C ASP A 50 4.46 -13.90 -8.49
N PRO A 51 5.33 -14.12 -7.47
CA PRO A 51 6.24 -15.25 -7.42
C PRO A 51 5.49 -16.54 -7.09
N PRO A 52 6.09 -17.72 -7.28
CA PRO A 52 5.54 -18.96 -6.75
C PRO A 52 5.35 -18.87 -5.23
N TYR A 53 4.21 -19.34 -4.71
CA TYR A 53 3.84 -19.20 -3.29
C TYR A 53 4.33 -20.35 -2.39
N ASN A 54 5.05 -21.31 -2.96
CA ASN A 54 5.57 -22.50 -2.25
C ASN A 54 4.46 -23.38 -1.64
N THR A 55 3.32 -23.47 -2.31
CA THR A 55 2.14 -24.25 -1.85
C THR A 55 2.33 -25.76 -1.94
N GLY A 56 3.41 -26.22 -2.56
CA GLY A 56 3.63 -27.63 -2.89
C GLY A 56 2.78 -28.14 -4.07
N SER A 57 1.76 -27.39 -4.48
CA SER A 57 0.86 -27.71 -5.60
C SER A 57 1.03 -26.79 -6.82
N ASP A 58 1.87 -25.79 -6.71
CA ASP A 58 2.14 -24.79 -7.76
C ASP A 58 2.97 -25.31 -8.93
N GLY A 59 3.37 -26.60 -8.88
CA GLY A 59 4.18 -27.25 -9.92
C GLY A 59 5.59 -26.67 -10.06
N PHE A 60 5.98 -25.74 -9.20
CA PHE A 60 7.31 -25.17 -9.21
C PHE A 60 8.28 -26.10 -8.48
N VAL A 61 9.20 -26.70 -9.23
CA VAL A 61 10.25 -27.53 -8.68
C VAL A 61 11.47 -26.65 -8.38
N TYR A 62 11.62 -26.32 -7.10
CA TYR A 62 12.90 -25.76 -6.65
C TYR A 62 13.97 -26.83 -6.83
N LYS A 63 15.02 -26.57 -7.61
CA LYS A 63 16.14 -27.49 -7.68
C LYS A 63 16.69 -27.59 -6.25
N ASP A 64 16.54 -28.78 -5.63
CA ASP A 64 16.91 -29.06 -4.24
C ASP A 64 18.40 -28.86 -3.90
N SER A 65 19.18 -28.38 -4.82
CA SER A 65 20.65 -28.21 -4.72
C SER A 65 21.12 -26.80 -5.05
N TYR A 66 20.49 -25.77 -4.49
CA TYR A 66 21.15 -24.46 -4.41
C TYR A 66 22.14 -24.43 -3.22
N ASN A 67 23.02 -25.43 -3.13
CA ASN A 67 24.15 -25.40 -2.21
C ASN A 67 25.25 -24.51 -2.82
N PHE A 68 24.98 -23.22 -2.94
CA PHE A 68 26.02 -22.27 -3.30
C PHE A 68 26.99 -22.09 -2.12
N THR A 69 28.27 -22.05 -2.43
CA THR A 69 29.25 -21.43 -1.54
C THR A 69 29.08 -19.90 -1.57
N ALA A 70 29.61 -19.19 -0.59
CA ALA A 70 29.58 -17.72 -0.59
C ALA A 70 30.28 -17.15 -1.83
N GLU A 71 31.37 -17.78 -2.27
CA GLU A 71 32.11 -17.41 -3.47
C GLU A 71 31.27 -17.58 -4.74
N GLU A 72 30.65 -18.76 -4.94
CA GLU A 72 29.77 -19.01 -6.09
C GLU A 72 28.59 -18.08 -6.16
N LEU A 73 27.97 -17.75 -5.01
CA LEU A 73 26.85 -16.82 -4.93
C LEU A 73 27.29 -15.38 -5.17
N SER A 74 28.46 -15.00 -4.65
CA SER A 74 29.11 -13.71 -4.88
C SER A 74 29.34 -13.46 -6.37
N ASP A 75 29.94 -14.41 -7.05
CA ASP A 75 30.20 -14.34 -8.50
C ASP A 75 28.89 -14.27 -9.30
N LYS A 76 27.95 -15.15 -8.97
CA LYS A 76 26.67 -15.22 -9.68
C LYS A 76 25.86 -13.94 -9.56
N LEU A 77 25.87 -13.29 -8.41
CA LEU A 77 25.09 -12.07 -8.14
C LEU A 77 25.89 -10.78 -8.36
N SER A 78 27.21 -10.89 -8.52
CA SER A 78 28.13 -9.75 -8.58
C SER A 78 28.04 -8.86 -7.31
N ILE A 79 28.03 -9.52 -6.14
CA ILE A 79 28.01 -8.92 -4.80
C ILE A 79 29.27 -9.32 -4.04
N SER A 80 29.53 -8.76 -2.84
CA SER A 80 30.63 -9.19 -2.00
C SER A 80 30.38 -10.58 -1.39
N GLU A 81 31.46 -11.32 -1.07
CA GLU A 81 31.35 -12.61 -0.37
C GLU A 81 30.67 -12.48 0.99
N GLU A 82 30.86 -11.35 1.70
CA GLU A 82 30.19 -11.06 2.96
C GLU A 82 28.68 -10.96 2.78
N GLN A 83 28.22 -10.27 1.74
CA GLN A 83 26.79 -10.20 1.37
C GLN A 83 26.26 -11.58 0.98
N ALA A 84 27.04 -12.37 0.21
CA ALA A 84 26.66 -13.72 -0.17
C ALA A 84 26.55 -14.64 1.06
N ALA A 85 27.49 -14.57 2.00
CA ALA A 85 27.45 -15.34 3.25
C ALA A 85 26.23 -14.99 4.10
N ARG A 86 25.88 -13.70 4.19
CA ARG A 86 24.67 -13.23 4.89
C ARG A 86 23.39 -13.79 4.25
N ILE A 87 23.29 -13.78 2.93
CA ILE A 87 22.17 -14.38 2.20
C ILE A 87 22.04 -15.86 2.54
N LEU A 88 23.14 -16.60 2.50
CA LEU A 88 23.16 -18.04 2.82
C LEU A 88 22.74 -18.31 4.28
N ASP A 89 23.10 -17.47 5.23
CA ASP A 89 22.68 -17.60 6.63
C ASP A 89 21.18 -17.35 6.79
N LEU A 90 20.65 -16.30 6.17
CA LEU A 90 19.21 -15.97 6.21
C LEU A 90 18.36 -17.08 5.58
N THR A 91 18.80 -17.64 4.46
CA THR A 91 18.05 -18.66 3.72
C THR A 91 18.07 -20.05 4.38
N LYS A 92 19.01 -20.32 5.30
CA LYS A 92 19.09 -21.60 6.02
C LYS A 92 18.15 -21.72 7.21
N ARG A 93 17.38 -20.69 7.56
CA ARG A 93 16.60 -20.61 8.80
C ARG A 93 15.27 -21.37 8.79
N GLY A 94 14.82 -21.88 7.64
CA GLY A 94 13.54 -22.56 7.49
C GLY A 94 13.66 -24.06 7.22
N SER A 95 12.53 -24.70 6.93
CA SER A 95 12.50 -26.04 6.34
C SER A 95 13.22 -26.02 4.98
N ALA A 96 13.60 -27.18 4.45
CA ALA A 96 14.27 -27.25 3.16
C ALA A 96 13.50 -26.56 2.03
N SER A 97 12.15 -26.62 2.07
CA SER A 97 11.28 -25.93 1.10
C SER A 97 11.34 -24.42 1.22
N HIS A 98 11.21 -23.87 2.44
CA HIS A 98 11.31 -22.42 2.68
C HIS A 98 12.70 -21.89 2.34
N SER A 99 13.76 -22.63 2.70
CA SER A 99 15.14 -22.26 2.35
C SER A 99 15.35 -22.21 0.84
N ALA A 100 14.82 -23.18 0.09
CA ALA A 100 14.90 -23.21 -1.37
C ALA A 100 14.14 -22.02 -1.99
N TRP A 101 12.95 -21.69 -1.47
CA TRP A 101 12.18 -20.55 -1.90
C TRP A 101 12.92 -19.23 -1.64
N LEU A 102 13.48 -19.07 -0.45
CA LEU A 102 14.26 -17.88 -0.09
C LEU A 102 15.48 -17.71 -1.00
N MET A 103 16.20 -18.79 -1.30
CA MET A 103 17.33 -18.79 -2.25
C MET A 103 16.90 -18.41 -3.68
N PHE A 104 15.68 -18.75 -4.05
CA PHE A 104 15.10 -18.37 -5.32
C PHE A 104 14.75 -16.88 -5.38
N ILE A 105 14.03 -16.35 -4.38
CA ILE A 105 13.45 -15.01 -4.44
C ILE A 105 14.44 -13.89 -4.08
N TYR A 106 15.32 -14.12 -3.09
CA TYR A 106 16.21 -13.10 -2.54
C TYR A 106 17.08 -12.41 -3.60
N PRO A 107 17.81 -13.14 -4.48
CA PRO A 107 18.65 -12.51 -5.50
C PRO A 107 17.85 -11.66 -6.49
N ARG A 108 16.61 -12.05 -6.77
CA ARG A 108 15.71 -11.35 -7.69
C ARG A 108 15.23 -10.04 -7.10
N LEU A 109 14.88 -10.04 -5.83
CA LEU A 109 14.49 -8.83 -5.11
C LEU A 109 15.65 -7.84 -4.98
N LEU A 110 16.87 -8.34 -4.76
CA LEU A 110 18.06 -7.49 -4.70
C LEU A 110 18.29 -6.74 -6.02
N LEU A 111 18.19 -7.46 -7.15
CA LEU A 111 18.31 -6.85 -8.48
C LEU A 111 17.13 -5.91 -8.79
N ALA A 112 15.92 -6.28 -8.39
CA ALA A 112 14.73 -5.45 -8.55
C ALA A 112 14.84 -4.11 -7.80
N ARG A 113 15.39 -4.15 -6.56
CA ARG A 113 15.66 -2.94 -5.79
C ARG A 113 16.55 -1.95 -6.55
N ASP A 114 17.59 -2.46 -7.21
CA ASP A 114 18.56 -1.62 -7.92
C ASP A 114 18.02 -1.06 -9.25
N LEU A 115 16.93 -1.64 -9.77
CA LEU A 115 16.17 -1.08 -10.90
C LEU A 115 15.28 0.08 -10.50
N LEU A 116 14.74 0.11 -9.27
CA LEU A 116 13.81 1.13 -8.81
C LEU A 116 14.46 2.53 -8.78
N CYS A 117 13.77 3.51 -9.32
CA CYS A 117 14.10 4.92 -9.11
C CYS A 117 13.80 5.33 -7.66
N ASP A 118 14.29 6.50 -7.25
CA ASP A 118 14.20 6.98 -5.88
C ASP A 118 12.75 7.09 -5.36
N ASP A 119 11.83 7.43 -6.23
CA ASP A 119 10.38 7.52 -6.00
C ASP A 119 9.61 6.32 -6.59
N GLY A 120 10.27 5.17 -6.69
CA GLY A 120 9.70 3.92 -7.18
C GLY A 120 9.23 3.00 -6.06
N ALA A 121 8.30 2.09 -6.41
CA ALA A 121 7.77 1.09 -5.49
C ALA A 121 7.74 -0.30 -6.13
N ILE A 122 7.82 -1.33 -5.28
CA ILE A 122 7.59 -2.73 -5.64
C ILE A 122 6.37 -3.27 -4.92
N PHE A 123 5.55 -4.03 -5.64
CA PHE A 123 4.41 -4.78 -5.15
C PHE A 123 4.68 -6.26 -5.32
N ILE A 124 4.50 -7.04 -4.27
CA ILE A 124 4.85 -8.47 -4.26
C ILE A 124 3.66 -9.25 -3.71
N SER A 125 2.98 -9.99 -4.59
CA SER A 125 1.89 -10.89 -4.18
C SER A 125 2.44 -12.12 -3.49
N ILE A 126 1.73 -12.62 -2.47
CA ILE A 126 2.08 -13.81 -1.70
C ILE A 126 0.87 -14.32 -0.92
N ASP A 127 0.87 -15.60 -0.56
CA ASP A 127 -0.08 -16.18 0.37
C ASP A 127 0.52 -16.45 1.77
N ASP A 128 -0.23 -17.14 2.63
CA ASP A 128 0.17 -17.45 4.00
C ASP A 128 1.43 -18.33 4.11
N ASN A 129 1.77 -19.09 3.06
CA ASN A 129 2.90 -20.03 3.12
C ASN A 129 4.24 -19.30 3.30
N GLU A 130 4.44 -18.21 2.59
CA GLU A 130 5.72 -17.48 2.58
C GLU A 130 5.61 -16.01 3.01
N GLN A 131 4.45 -15.54 3.44
CA GLN A 131 4.21 -14.15 3.83
C GLN A 131 5.23 -13.65 4.87
N ALA A 132 5.44 -14.41 5.94
CA ALA A 132 6.37 -14.03 7.01
C ALA A 132 7.83 -14.00 6.53
N ASN A 133 8.24 -15.00 5.75
CA ASN A 133 9.58 -15.09 5.20
C ASN A 133 9.85 -13.96 4.19
N LEU A 134 8.86 -13.65 3.33
CA LEU A 134 8.96 -12.54 2.39
C LEU A 134 9.10 -11.20 3.12
N LYS A 135 8.33 -10.97 4.20
CA LYS A 135 8.44 -9.74 5.00
C LYS A 135 9.87 -9.55 5.52
N LEU A 136 10.45 -10.59 6.12
CA LEU A 136 11.80 -10.53 6.70
C LEU A 136 12.88 -10.22 5.66
N ILE A 137 12.82 -10.85 4.49
CA ILE A 137 13.82 -10.57 3.45
C ILE A 137 13.61 -9.23 2.77
N CYS A 138 12.36 -8.76 2.64
CA CYS A 138 12.10 -7.44 2.11
C CYS A 138 12.59 -6.35 3.06
N ASP A 139 12.44 -6.53 4.38
CA ASP A 139 13.00 -5.61 5.37
C ASP A 139 14.54 -5.55 5.27
N ASP A 140 15.19 -6.70 5.07
CA ASP A 140 16.65 -6.75 4.89
C ASP A 140 17.10 -6.08 3.59
N ILE A 141 16.37 -6.27 2.50
CA ILE A 141 16.74 -5.77 1.16
C ILE A 141 16.39 -4.29 0.98
N PHE A 142 15.17 -3.92 1.31
CA PHE A 142 14.63 -2.58 1.04
C PHE A 142 14.78 -1.62 2.22
N GLY A 143 14.85 -2.16 3.45
CA GLY A 143 14.78 -1.43 4.72
C GLY A 143 13.37 -1.51 5.32
N GLU A 144 13.25 -1.74 6.63
CA GLU A 144 11.98 -1.81 7.34
C GLU A 144 11.21 -0.49 7.24
N GLU A 145 11.92 0.64 7.28
CA GLU A 145 11.39 1.99 7.17
C GLU A 145 10.75 2.29 5.79
N ASN A 146 11.09 1.51 4.78
CA ASN A 146 10.57 1.63 3.41
C ASN A 146 9.32 0.76 3.17
N CYS A 147 8.89 0.00 4.19
CA CYS A 147 7.65 -0.78 4.13
C CYS A 147 6.43 0.14 4.17
N MET A 148 5.75 0.29 3.04
CA MET A 148 4.56 1.13 2.92
C MET A 148 3.30 0.43 3.45
N GLY A 149 3.33 -0.90 3.55
CA GLY A 149 2.25 -1.70 4.11
C GLY A 149 2.09 -3.06 3.45
N CYS A 150 1.11 -3.79 3.98
CA CYS A 150 0.68 -5.08 3.46
C CYS A 150 -0.79 -4.96 3.08
N ILE A 151 -1.09 -5.20 1.81
CA ILE A 151 -2.45 -5.24 1.29
C ILE A 151 -2.99 -6.65 1.51
N CYS A 152 -4.20 -6.76 2.05
CA CYS A 152 -4.98 -7.99 2.12
C CYS A 152 -6.04 -7.96 1.02
N ARG A 153 -5.95 -8.87 0.05
CA ARG A 153 -6.85 -8.95 -1.10
C ARG A 153 -7.76 -10.16 -0.96
N SER A 154 -9.07 -9.95 -1.02
CA SER A 154 -10.04 -11.05 -1.08
C SER A 154 -9.91 -11.82 -2.40
N THR A 155 -9.77 -13.14 -2.31
CA THR A 155 -9.70 -14.04 -3.46
C THR A 155 -11.04 -14.67 -3.82
N GLY A 156 -12.04 -14.52 -2.94
CA GLY A 156 -13.41 -15.03 -3.08
C GLY A 156 -13.93 -15.65 -1.79
N GLN A 157 -15.24 -15.86 -1.72
CA GLN A 157 -15.91 -16.39 -0.51
C GLN A 157 -16.03 -17.93 -0.49
N THR A 158 -15.54 -18.63 -1.49
CA THR A 158 -15.66 -20.10 -1.55
C THR A 158 -14.55 -20.77 -0.75
N THR A 159 -14.82 -21.07 0.50
CA THR A 159 -14.05 -22.05 1.26
C THR A 159 -14.40 -23.44 0.78
N GLY A 160 -13.39 -24.28 0.50
CA GLY A 160 -13.61 -25.70 0.20
C GLY A 160 -14.36 -26.38 1.35
N GLN A 161 -15.31 -27.25 1.01
CA GLN A 161 -16.17 -27.90 2.01
C GLN A 161 -15.52 -29.11 2.71
N ASP A 162 -14.35 -29.56 2.24
CA ASP A 162 -13.82 -30.88 2.58
C ASP A 162 -12.53 -30.90 3.39
N SER A 163 -11.99 -29.76 3.81
CA SER A 163 -10.79 -29.69 4.66
C SER A 163 -11.10 -29.06 6.00
N GLY A 164 -10.68 -29.73 7.09
CA GLY A 164 -10.77 -29.16 8.44
C GLY A 164 -9.86 -27.90 8.56
N GLY A 165 -10.28 -26.96 9.40
CA GLY A 165 -9.55 -25.71 9.65
C GLY A 165 -10.19 -24.49 8.98
N LEU A 166 -9.43 -23.37 8.94
CA LEU A 166 -9.86 -22.14 8.29
C LEU A 166 -9.58 -22.22 6.80
N GLY A 167 -10.59 -21.86 5.98
CA GLY A 167 -10.40 -21.75 4.53
C GLY A 167 -9.60 -20.50 4.17
N SER A 168 -8.78 -20.59 3.12
CA SER A 168 -8.09 -19.42 2.55
C SER A 168 -9.04 -18.64 1.65
N SER A 169 -9.34 -17.39 2.01
CA SER A 169 -10.23 -16.49 1.26
C SER A 169 -9.55 -15.17 0.88
N PHE A 170 -8.26 -15.06 1.12
CA PHE A 170 -7.47 -13.87 0.80
C PHE A 170 -6.01 -14.25 0.55
N ASP A 171 -5.31 -13.36 -0.11
CA ASP A 171 -3.86 -13.32 -0.23
C ASP A 171 -3.34 -11.91 0.13
N TYR A 172 -2.03 -11.75 0.07
CA TYR A 172 -1.36 -10.51 0.43
C TYR A 172 -0.63 -9.90 -0.76
N ALA A 173 -0.43 -8.59 -0.70
CA ALA A 173 0.58 -7.93 -1.50
C ALA A 173 1.39 -6.98 -0.60
N PHE A 174 2.69 -7.24 -0.46
CA PHE A 174 3.61 -6.31 0.19
C PHE A 174 3.96 -5.15 -0.72
N VAL A 175 4.04 -3.96 -0.13
CA VAL A 175 4.42 -2.74 -0.83
C VAL A 175 5.64 -2.14 -0.16
N TYR A 176 6.74 -2.01 -0.91
CA TYR A 176 7.95 -1.35 -0.47
C TYR A 176 8.32 -0.20 -1.41
N GLY A 177 8.63 0.94 -0.83
CA GLY A 177 9.24 2.04 -1.54
C GLY A 177 10.74 1.88 -1.71
N ARG A 178 11.35 2.60 -2.64
CA ARG A 178 12.81 2.73 -2.70
C ARG A 178 13.34 3.61 -1.58
N LYS A 179 12.54 4.60 -1.13
CA LYS A 179 12.82 5.53 -0.04
C LYS A 179 11.61 5.63 0.89
N PRO A 180 11.81 6.00 2.18
CA PRO A 180 10.72 6.05 3.17
C PRO A 180 9.70 7.16 2.89
N ASP A 181 10.09 8.22 2.19
CA ASP A 181 9.26 9.39 1.91
C ASP A 181 8.43 9.25 0.62
N LEU A 182 8.24 8.02 0.12
CA LEU A 182 7.43 7.80 -1.07
C LEU A 182 5.96 8.18 -0.78
N ASP A 183 5.48 9.20 -1.48
CA ASP A 183 4.08 9.58 -1.45
C ASP A 183 3.29 8.77 -2.49
N ILE A 184 2.26 8.08 -2.03
CA ILE A 184 1.30 7.41 -2.91
C ILE A 184 0.16 8.39 -3.16
N GLU A 185 -0.03 8.77 -4.41
CA GLU A 185 -1.19 9.56 -4.82
C GLU A 185 -2.49 8.87 -4.36
N GLY A 186 -3.42 9.69 -3.87
CA GLY A 186 -4.71 9.19 -3.47
C GLY A 186 -5.57 8.78 -4.67
N LEU A 187 -6.49 7.87 -4.43
CA LEU A 187 -7.51 7.48 -5.39
C LEU A 187 -8.51 8.63 -5.61
N PRO A 188 -9.13 8.74 -6.79
CA PRO A 188 -10.26 9.63 -7.00
C PRO A 188 -11.38 9.37 -5.99
N LEU A 189 -12.09 10.42 -5.59
CA LEU A 189 -13.27 10.29 -4.75
C LEU A 189 -14.40 9.62 -5.55
N THR A 190 -15.10 8.68 -4.90
CA THR A 190 -16.29 8.04 -5.48
C THR A 190 -17.51 8.96 -5.39
N ASP A 191 -18.58 8.67 -6.14
CA ASP A 191 -19.85 9.38 -6.03
C ASP A 191 -20.41 9.36 -4.60
N HIS A 192 -20.16 8.30 -3.84
CA HIS A 192 -20.53 8.21 -2.44
C HIS A 192 -19.73 9.20 -1.57
N ASP A 193 -18.43 9.31 -1.80
CA ASP A 193 -17.57 10.26 -1.08
C ASP A 193 -17.95 11.71 -1.40
N LEU A 194 -18.33 11.98 -2.66
CA LEU A 194 -18.74 13.31 -3.12
C LEU A 194 -20.06 13.80 -2.49
N LYS A 195 -20.98 12.92 -2.14
CA LYS A 195 -22.29 13.28 -1.55
C LYS A 195 -22.19 14.11 -0.27
N ARG A 196 -21.13 13.99 0.51
CA ARG A 196 -20.94 14.77 1.73
C ARG A 196 -20.55 16.24 1.45
N PHE A 197 -20.05 16.56 0.25
CA PHE A 197 -19.63 17.91 -0.17
C PHE A 197 -20.81 18.65 -0.81
N ASN A 198 -21.89 18.81 -0.06
CA ASN A 198 -23.15 19.38 -0.52
C ASN A 198 -23.35 20.85 -0.14
N ASN A 199 -22.36 21.48 0.47
CA ASN A 199 -22.32 22.89 0.76
C ASN A 199 -21.33 23.59 -0.17
N GLU A 200 -21.54 24.89 -0.42
CA GLU A 200 -20.68 25.68 -1.30
C GLU A 200 -20.55 27.11 -0.75
N ASP A 201 -19.35 27.67 -0.88
CA ASP A 201 -19.06 29.07 -0.61
C ASP A 201 -18.02 29.60 -1.62
N SER A 202 -17.45 30.78 -1.36
CA SER A 202 -16.48 31.42 -2.26
C SER A 202 -15.19 30.61 -2.50
N PHE A 203 -14.89 29.62 -1.65
CA PHE A 203 -13.74 28.74 -1.75
C PHE A 203 -14.08 27.40 -2.44
N GLY A 204 -15.37 27.16 -2.76
CA GLY A 204 -15.84 25.96 -3.46
C GLY A 204 -16.72 25.05 -2.61
N LYS A 205 -16.90 23.81 -3.10
CA LYS A 205 -17.73 22.82 -2.40
C LYS A 205 -17.00 22.28 -1.16
N TYR A 206 -17.77 22.17 -0.06
CA TYR A 206 -17.21 21.69 1.21
C TYR A 206 -18.17 20.75 1.97
N ALA A 207 -17.56 19.92 2.80
CA ALA A 207 -18.18 19.21 3.91
C ALA A 207 -17.71 19.83 5.23
N TYR A 208 -18.39 19.52 6.35
CA TYR A 208 -17.95 19.96 7.66
C TYR A 208 -18.15 18.89 8.71
N ASP A 209 -17.29 18.90 9.72
CA ASP A 209 -17.37 18.06 10.90
C ASP A 209 -17.33 18.92 12.16
N GLN A 210 -17.86 18.42 13.29
CA GLN A 210 -17.78 19.13 14.56
C GLN A 210 -16.30 19.42 14.91
N LEU A 211 -16.03 20.63 15.40
CA LEU A 211 -14.70 20.99 15.94
C LEU A 211 -14.39 20.17 17.20
N ARG A 212 -15.39 19.77 17.97
CA ARG A 212 -15.22 18.87 19.10
C ARG A 212 -14.74 17.49 18.64
N LYS A 213 -13.75 16.94 19.33
CA LYS A 213 -13.29 15.56 19.11
C LYS A 213 -14.39 14.57 19.52
N THR A 214 -14.50 13.48 18.77
CA THR A 214 -15.40 12.37 19.05
C THR A 214 -14.60 11.07 18.99
N GLY A 215 -15.07 10.03 19.68
CA GLY A 215 -14.41 8.72 19.74
C GLY A 215 -13.38 8.62 20.86
N SER A 216 -12.37 7.76 20.70
CA SER A 216 -11.34 7.55 21.73
C SER A 216 -10.54 8.82 22.01
N ASN A 217 -10.13 8.98 23.29
CA ASN A 217 -9.31 10.11 23.76
C ASN A 217 -10.02 11.46 23.50
N ASP A 218 -11.34 11.55 23.72
CA ASP A 218 -12.13 12.77 23.54
C ASP A 218 -12.42 13.52 24.85
N ARG A 219 -11.89 13.04 25.98
CA ARG A 219 -12.04 13.67 27.28
C ARG A 219 -10.97 14.75 27.50
N ARG A 220 -11.30 15.72 28.33
CA ARG A 220 -10.39 16.79 28.77
C ARG A 220 -9.09 16.21 29.39
N GLU A 221 -9.21 15.14 30.16
CA GLU A 221 -8.08 14.50 30.83
C GLU A 221 -7.07 13.91 29.83
N ASP A 222 -7.58 13.38 28.72
CA ASP A 222 -6.73 12.78 27.66
C ASP A 222 -5.92 13.84 26.91
N ARG A 223 -6.52 15.07 26.77
CA ARG A 223 -5.95 16.16 25.98
C ARG A 223 -6.20 17.53 26.63
N PRO A 224 -5.59 17.82 27.77
CA PRO A 224 -5.87 19.04 28.54
C PRO A 224 -5.59 20.32 27.75
N ASN A 225 -4.58 20.35 26.90
CA ASN A 225 -4.24 21.49 26.05
C ASN A 225 -5.28 21.80 24.94
N MET A 226 -6.21 20.87 24.70
CA MET A 226 -7.29 21.01 23.72
C MET A 226 -8.62 21.45 24.39
N TYR A 227 -8.59 21.80 25.67
CA TYR A 227 -9.72 22.31 26.42
C TYR A 227 -9.55 23.80 26.68
N TYR A 228 -10.16 24.63 25.88
CA TYR A 228 -10.11 26.09 25.97
C TYR A 228 -11.43 26.71 25.48
N ALA A 229 -11.72 27.94 25.92
CA ALA A 229 -12.88 28.68 25.47
C ALA A 229 -12.68 29.24 24.06
N ILE A 230 -13.74 29.20 23.25
CA ILE A 230 -13.83 29.90 21.97
C ILE A 230 -15.08 30.81 21.96
N LYS A 231 -15.02 31.95 21.29
CA LYS A 231 -16.13 32.88 21.20
C LYS A 231 -17.10 32.46 20.09
N ASP A 232 -18.39 32.36 20.44
CA ASP A 232 -19.44 32.18 19.46
C ASP A 232 -19.75 33.51 18.72
N PRO A 233 -20.63 33.53 17.72
CA PRO A 233 -21.01 34.74 17.00
C PRO A 233 -21.69 35.81 17.88
N ASP A 234 -22.25 35.42 19.01
CA ASP A 234 -22.88 36.34 19.97
C ASP A 234 -21.91 36.81 21.07
N GLY A 235 -20.64 36.33 21.03
CA GLY A 235 -19.56 36.72 21.95
C GLY A 235 -19.48 35.89 23.24
N ASN A 236 -20.29 34.84 23.39
CA ASN A 236 -20.27 33.96 24.56
C ASN A 236 -19.16 32.94 24.48
N ASP A 237 -18.69 32.47 25.64
CA ASP A 237 -17.70 31.43 25.74
C ASP A 237 -18.31 30.04 25.51
N VAL A 238 -17.77 29.30 24.54
CA VAL A 238 -18.14 27.92 24.21
C VAL A 238 -16.99 27.00 24.55
N TYR A 239 -17.26 25.95 25.32
CA TYR A 239 -16.33 24.89 25.69
C TYR A 239 -16.67 23.58 25.00
N PRO A 240 -15.68 22.69 24.79
CA PRO A 240 -15.93 21.39 24.17
C PRO A 240 -16.64 20.44 25.13
N THR A 241 -17.96 20.52 25.20
CA THR A 241 -18.79 19.65 26.03
C THR A 241 -19.38 18.53 25.20
N ALA A 242 -19.29 17.29 25.68
CA ALA A 242 -19.93 16.15 25.04
C ALA A 242 -21.46 16.20 25.21
N THR A 243 -22.21 15.53 24.31
CA THR A 243 -23.67 15.43 24.43
C THR A 243 -24.10 14.73 25.74
N ALA A 244 -23.25 13.87 26.30
CA ALA A 244 -23.44 13.21 27.59
C ALA A 244 -23.06 14.09 28.79
N GLY A 245 -22.71 15.37 28.61
CA GLY A 245 -22.51 16.37 29.65
C GLY A 245 -21.10 16.43 30.26
N TYR A 246 -20.14 15.61 29.83
CA TYR A 246 -18.76 15.68 30.33
C TYR A 246 -17.89 16.65 29.54
N ASP A 247 -16.81 17.14 30.18
CA ASP A 247 -15.78 17.97 29.54
C ASP A 247 -15.01 17.13 28.50
N SER A 248 -15.11 17.57 27.25
CA SER A 248 -14.45 16.95 26.10
C SER A 248 -13.22 17.78 25.69
N CYS A 249 -12.76 17.66 24.47
CA CYS A 249 -11.68 18.47 23.92
C CYS A 249 -11.97 18.86 22.46
N TRP A 250 -11.35 19.96 22.01
CA TRP A 250 -11.33 20.31 20.60
C TRP A 250 -10.42 19.37 19.80
N ARG A 251 -10.58 19.32 18.47
CA ARG A 251 -9.72 18.53 17.59
C ARG A 251 -8.34 19.15 17.39
N VAL A 252 -8.20 20.43 17.66
CA VAL A 252 -6.99 21.23 17.39
C VAL A 252 -6.63 22.09 18.59
N GLU A 253 -5.37 22.48 18.70
CA GLU A 253 -4.89 23.45 19.69
C GLU A 253 -5.39 24.85 19.36
N GLU A 254 -5.38 25.72 20.37
CA GLU A 254 -5.88 27.09 20.26
C GLU A 254 -5.18 27.90 19.15
N LYS A 255 -3.86 27.72 18.98
CA LYS A 255 -3.10 28.34 17.89
C LYS A 255 -3.61 27.93 16.51
N THR A 256 -3.87 26.65 16.31
CA THR A 256 -4.42 26.11 15.05
C THR A 256 -5.85 26.59 14.83
N TYR A 257 -6.66 26.63 15.90
CA TYR A 257 -8.01 27.18 15.83
C TYR A 257 -8.03 28.62 15.33
N LYS A 258 -7.18 29.50 15.90
CA LYS A 258 -7.08 30.91 15.46
C LYS A 258 -6.77 31.02 13.97
N LYS A 259 -5.84 30.20 13.48
CA LYS A 259 -5.53 30.13 12.05
C LYS A 259 -6.74 29.67 11.22
N LEU A 260 -7.46 28.64 11.67
CA LEU A 260 -8.67 28.17 10.97
C LEU A 260 -9.78 29.26 10.93
N VAL A 261 -9.85 30.11 11.94
CA VAL A 261 -10.77 31.26 11.92
C VAL A 261 -10.33 32.30 10.90
N GLU A 262 -9.05 32.70 10.91
CA GLU A 262 -8.46 33.64 9.94
C GLU A 262 -8.63 33.17 8.49
N ASP A 263 -8.42 31.88 8.24
CA ASP A 263 -8.54 31.25 6.92
C ASP A 263 -10.01 30.95 6.51
N GLY A 264 -11.02 31.26 7.37
CA GLY A 264 -12.43 31.07 7.06
C GLY A 264 -12.92 29.62 7.10
N TYR A 265 -12.19 28.72 7.74
CA TYR A 265 -12.52 27.28 7.84
C TYR A 265 -13.48 26.95 8.99
N ILE A 266 -13.80 27.90 9.89
CA ILE A 266 -14.75 27.67 10.99
C ILE A 266 -16.16 28.04 10.55
N LEU A 267 -17.08 27.11 10.75
CA LEU A 267 -18.49 27.28 10.48
C LEU A 267 -19.24 27.18 11.81
N TRP A 268 -19.99 28.24 12.15
CA TRP A 268 -20.90 28.24 13.28
C TRP A 268 -22.31 27.87 12.83
N LYS A 269 -22.95 26.95 13.54
CA LYS A 269 -24.35 26.56 13.30
C LYS A 269 -25.11 26.51 14.63
N LYS A 270 -26.33 26.97 14.62
CA LYS A 270 -27.25 26.73 15.73
C LYS A 270 -27.68 25.28 15.77
N THR A 271 -27.59 24.65 16.92
CA THR A 271 -27.94 23.24 17.14
C THR A 271 -28.62 23.11 18.51
N THR A 272 -29.55 22.18 18.63
CA THR A 272 -30.20 21.89 19.91
C THR A 272 -29.30 21.00 20.76
N ARG A 273 -28.95 21.50 21.96
CA ARG A 273 -28.18 20.75 22.95
C ARG A 273 -28.85 20.87 24.30
N ASN A 274 -29.13 19.74 24.96
CA ASN A 274 -29.83 19.69 26.24
C ASN A 274 -31.19 20.47 26.26
N GLY A 275 -31.87 20.53 25.11
CA GLY A 275 -33.14 21.23 24.96
C GLY A 275 -33.04 22.73 24.61
N GLU A 276 -31.83 23.28 24.56
CA GLU A 276 -31.60 24.68 24.22
C GLU A 276 -30.92 24.82 22.85
N GLU A 277 -31.25 25.88 22.12
CA GLU A 277 -30.59 26.22 20.85
C GLU A 277 -29.31 27.00 21.13
N VAL A 278 -28.17 26.43 20.77
CA VAL A 278 -26.86 27.02 21.02
C VAL A 278 -26.00 27.03 19.74
N TRP A 279 -25.10 28.01 19.66
CA TRP A 279 -24.09 27.99 18.62
C TRP A 279 -23.09 26.88 18.85
N TRP A 280 -22.77 26.11 17.75
CA TRP A 280 -21.80 25.04 17.82
C TRP A 280 -20.80 25.14 16.67
N PRO A 281 -19.50 24.97 16.92
CA PRO A 281 -18.47 25.14 15.93
C PRO A 281 -18.23 23.86 15.11
N TYR A 282 -18.03 24.05 13.82
CA TYR A 282 -17.65 23.02 12.86
C TYR A 282 -16.43 23.48 12.08
N VAL A 283 -15.65 22.51 11.54
CA VAL A 283 -14.53 22.76 10.64
C VAL A 283 -14.96 22.37 9.23
N LYS A 284 -14.74 23.26 8.28
CA LYS A 284 -14.98 23.01 6.86
C LYS A 284 -13.82 22.23 6.25
N TYR A 285 -14.16 21.36 5.31
CA TYR A 285 -13.21 20.61 4.49
C TYR A 285 -13.61 20.78 3.03
N TYR A 286 -12.78 21.43 2.23
CA TYR A 286 -13.08 21.68 0.82
C TYR A 286 -12.76 20.46 -0.03
N LEU A 287 -13.53 20.30 -1.12
CA LEU A 287 -13.41 19.19 -2.06
C LEU A 287 -12.14 19.29 -2.91
N GLU A 288 -11.78 20.51 -3.29
CA GLU A 288 -10.63 20.75 -4.17
C GLU A 288 -9.32 20.21 -3.56
N GLY A 289 -8.52 19.53 -4.38
CA GLY A 289 -7.25 18.91 -3.97
C GLY A 289 -7.40 17.67 -3.09
N ARG A 290 -8.61 17.13 -2.89
CA ARG A 290 -8.81 15.92 -2.06
C ARG A 290 -8.76 14.65 -2.88
N SER A 291 -8.12 13.68 -2.29
CA SER A 291 -8.07 12.30 -2.74
C SER A 291 -8.34 11.36 -1.56
N LYS A 292 -8.66 10.12 -1.86
CA LYS A 292 -8.90 9.08 -0.87
C LYS A 292 -7.64 8.22 -0.73
N ARG A 293 -7.12 8.09 0.49
CA ARG A 293 -6.03 7.14 0.73
C ARG A 293 -6.47 5.73 0.33
N PRO A 294 -5.65 4.99 -0.45
CA PRO A 294 -5.93 3.59 -0.73
C PRO A 294 -6.06 2.80 0.58
N SER A 295 -7.08 1.98 0.67
CA SER A 295 -7.20 1.03 1.79
C SER A 295 -6.25 -0.13 1.58
N PRO A 296 -5.59 -0.65 2.61
CA PRO A 296 -4.86 -1.91 2.49
C PRO A 296 -5.77 -3.14 2.50
N LEU A 297 -7.07 -2.97 2.70
CA LEU A 297 -8.06 -4.04 2.65
C LEU A 297 -8.85 -3.96 1.34
N TRP A 298 -8.61 -4.89 0.42
CA TRP A 298 -9.24 -4.97 -0.89
C TRP A 298 -10.29 -6.07 -0.92
N THR A 299 -11.50 -5.73 -0.53
CA THR A 299 -12.66 -6.64 -0.48
C THR A 299 -13.61 -6.48 -1.67
N GLU A 300 -13.49 -5.39 -2.41
CA GLU A 300 -14.39 -5.03 -3.52
C GLU A 300 -13.90 -5.59 -4.87
N LEU A 301 -12.73 -6.23 -4.89
CA LEU A 301 -12.22 -6.85 -6.10
C LEU A 301 -12.91 -8.19 -6.36
N ASP A 302 -13.24 -8.41 -7.61
CA ASP A 302 -13.74 -9.71 -8.04
C ASP A 302 -12.65 -10.79 -7.85
N GLY A 303 -13.07 -11.98 -7.42
CA GLY A 303 -12.15 -13.09 -7.17
C GLY A 303 -11.47 -13.62 -8.46
N ASN A 304 -10.49 -14.50 -8.29
CA ASN A 304 -9.65 -15.06 -9.36
C ASN A 304 -10.42 -15.63 -10.56
N LYS A 305 -11.67 -16.08 -10.36
CA LYS A 305 -12.55 -16.57 -11.46
C LYS A 305 -12.87 -15.49 -12.49
N LYS A 306 -12.92 -14.21 -12.11
CA LYS A 306 -13.16 -13.12 -13.06
C LYS A 306 -11.97 -12.89 -13.95
N ALA A 307 -10.74 -12.88 -13.39
CA ALA A 307 -9.52 -12.75 -14.17
C ALA A 307 -9.42 -13.83 -15.28
N THR A 308 -9.80 -15.07 -14.97
CA THR A 308 -9.86 -16.15 -15.98
C THR A 308 -10.87 -15.86 -17.08
N ARG A 309 -12.03 -15.24 -16.75
CA ARG A 309 -13.03 -14.86 -17.77
C ARG A 309 -12.54 -13.72 -18.65
N GLU A 310 -11.95 -12.70 -18.04
CA GLU A 310 -11.36 -11.56 -18.77
C GLU A 310 -10.29 -12.01 -19.76
N VAL A 311 -9.41 -12.94 -19.36
CA VAL A 311 -8.41 -13.52 -20.27
C VAL A 311 -9.08 -14.25 -21.43
N ARG A 312 -10.14 -15.04 -21.19
CA ARG A 312 -10.88 -15.72 -22.26
C ARG A 312 -11.55 -14.73 -23.20
N GLU A 313 -12.18 -13.69 -22.66
CA GLU A 313 -12.83 -12.64 -23.50
C GLU A 313 -11.84 -11.88 -24.38
N LEU A 314 -10.56 -11.81 -23.99
CA LEU A 314 -9.51 -11.14 -24.76
C LEU A 314 -8.88 -12.03 -25.83
N PHE A 315 -8.89 -13.36 -25.66
CA PHE A 315 -8.10 -14.29 -26.48
C PHE A 315 -8.92 -15.42 -27.13
N ASP A 316 -10.19 -15.60 -26.78
CA ASP A 316 -11.15 -16.48 -27.46
C ASP A 316 -12.04 -15.66 -28.42
#